data_10702d00b091555df9432f064985a075
#
_entry.id   10702d00b091555df9432f064985a075
#
_cell.length_a   1.000
_cell.length_b   1.000
_cell.length_c   1.000
_cell.angle_alpha   90.00
_cell.angle_beta   90.00
_cell.angle_gamma   90.00
#
_symmetry.space_group_name_H-M   'P 1'
#
loop_
_entity.id
_entity.type
_entity.pdbx_description
1 polymer ?
#
loop_
_entity_poly.entity_id
_entity_poly.type
_entity_poly.pdbx_seq_one_letter_code
_entity_poly.pdbx_strand_id
1 'polypeptide(L)'
;MCIRDRYGATPEMPAPKRDLMPDMTIAKPTAWGDSVPTVPAGYRISAIATDLGIPRQTLVLPNGDILVAEGRGGNAPKLKPKDVIAGKIKAKGNTAVKSGNRLTLLRDADGDGVYEMKTVFADKLNAPYGLAMIGNVLYVANQDALVRFDYVQGQTRASAAPVTVTELPSAINHHWTKSLTASADGRHLYVGIGSNSNITERGMAAEVDRAVVWQIDAATGAHKTFATGLRNPTALAIQPGTGALWAVVNERDEIGPNLVPDYLTSVKEGAFYGWPYSYWGKNVDERVMPQDPAKVASAIAPDYALGSHVAALGVSFSGPAMGAKFADGVFVGEHGSWNRNPPVGYKVVFVPFRDGRPAGEPIDFVSGFHGEDGLTRGRPVGVTVDPRGALIVADDLANTIWRVTPDTVAAPAAPAASPPAPVTP
;
A
#
# COMPACT_ATOMS: atom_id res chain seq x y z
N MET A 1 21.57 -14.80 -16.07
CA MET A 1 20.66 -13.64 -16.17
C MET A 1 20.65 -12.97 -14.81
N CYS A 2 21.20 -11.78 -14.70
CA CYS A 2 21.34 -11.08 -13.43
C CYS A 2 19.95 -10.60 -12.96
N ILE A 3 19.69 -10.68 -11.65
CA ILE A 3 18.42 -10.21 -11.06
C ILE A 3 18.22 -8.69 -11.34
N ARG A 4 19.29 -7.95 -11.57
CA ARG A 4 19.31 -6.51 -11.83
C ARG A 4 18.55 -6.07 -13.09
N ASP A 5 18.42 -6.94 -14.10
CA ASP A 5 17.83 -6.60 -15.38
C ASP A 5 16.28 -6.48 -15.35
N ARG A 6 15.67 -6.60 -14.15
CA ARG A 6 14.20 -6.67 -13.95
C ARG A 6 13.60 -5.48 -13.21
N TYR A 7 14.43 -4.53 -12.85
CA TYR A 7 14.03 -3.28 -12.19
C TYR A 7 14.18 -2.08 -13.13
N GLY A 8 13.52 -1.01 -12.81
CA GLY A 8 13.71 0.26 -13.49
C GLY A 8 12.75 0.54 -14.64
N ALA A 9 13.09 1.54 -15.44
CA ALA A 9 12.21 2.05 -16.51
C ALA A 9 12.14 1.14 -17.74
N THR A 10 13.17 0.33 -17.98
CA THR A 10 13.29 -0.56 -19.15
C THR A 10 13.67 -1.97 -18.73
N PRO A 11 12.82 -2.68 -17.94
CA PRO A 11 13.13 -4.02 -17.50
C PRO A 11 13.12 -5.00 -18.69
N GLU A 12 13.98 -6.00 -18.64
CA GLU A 12 13.89 -7.12 -19.58
C GLU A 12 12.63 -7.94 -19.33
N MET A 13 11.86 -8.18 -20.39
CA MET A 13 10.68 -9.04 -20.37
C MET A 13 11.05 -10.43 -20.90
N PRO A 14 11.23 -11.44 -20.03
CA PRO A 14 11.46 -12.80 -20.49
C PRO A 14 10.23 -13.37 -21.20
N ALA A 15 10.41 -14.42 -21.99
CA ALA A 15 9.30 -15.13 -22.59
C ALA A 15 8.35 -15.68 -21.51
N PRO A 16 7.03 -15.61 -21.70
CA PRO A 16 6.06 -16.20 -20.79
C PRO A 16 6.29 -17.69 -20.61
N LYS A 17 6.31 -18.15 -19.35
CA LYS A 17 6.41 -19.55 -18.99
C LYS A 17 5.09 -20.03 -18.38
N ARG A 18 4.43 -20.98 -19.03
CA ARG A 18 3.15 -21.53 -18.58
C ARG A 18 3.40 -22.90 -17.94
N ASP A 19 3.54 -22.90 -16.63
CA ASP A 19 3.63 -24.16 -15.88
C ASP A 19 2.21 -24.59 -15.42
N LEU A 20 2.01 -25.91 -15.34
CA LEU A 20 0.75 -26.48 -14.83
C LEU A 20 0.49 -26.10 -13.37
N MET A 21 1.56 -25.90 -12.60
CA MET A 21 1.51 -25.38 -11.23
C MET A 21 2.58 -24.30 -11.07
N PRO A 22 2.23 -23.14 -10.51
CA PRO A 22 3.23 -22.13 -10.18
C PRO A 22 4.17 -22.64 -9.08
N ASP A 23 5.42 -22.17 -9.10
CA ASP A 23 6.35 -22.36 -7.99
C ASP A 23 5.76 -21.69 -6.74
N MET A 24 5.22 -22.48 -5.82
CA MET A 24 4.59 -21.93 -4.62
C MET A 24 5.56 -21.99 -3.45
N THR A 25 5.98 -20.83 -2.96
CA THR A 25 6.71 -20.70 -1.70
C THR A 25 5.87 -19.83 -0.75
N ILE A 26 5.26 -20.49 0.23
CA ILE A 26 4.40 -19.81 1.18
C ILE A 26 5.24 -19.38 2.38
N ALA A 27 5.02 -18.14 2.81
CA ALA A 27 5.58 -17.63 4.06
C ALA A 27 5.31 -18.62 5.20
N LYS A 28 6.32 -18.85 6.02
CA LYS A 28 6.21 -19.66 7.25
C LYS A 28 6.26 -18.69 8.44
N PRO A 29 5.10 -18.29 9.00
CA PRO A 29 5.07 -17.29 10.04
C PRO A 29 5.86 -17.68 11.28
N THR A 30 6.62 -16.74 11.81
CA THR A 30 7.26 -16.83 13.14
C THR A 30 7.22 -15.45 13.80
N ALA A 31 7.36 -15.43 15.12
CA ALA A 31 7.41 -14.17 15.87
C ALA A 31 8.78 -13.49 15.71
N TRP A 32 8.80 -12.18 15.88
CA TRP A 32 10.05 -11.41 15.95
C TRP A 32 10.88 -11.77 17.19
N GLY A 33 10.25 -12.15 18.31
CA GLY A 33 10.93 -12.29 19.59
C GLY A 33 11.56 -10.96 20.01
N ASP A 34 12.84 -11.01 20.41
CA ASP A 34 13.63 -9.81 20.73
C ASP A 34 14.24 -9.13 19.49
N SER A 35 14.02 -9.68 18.30
CA SER A 35 14.53 -9.10 17.06
C SER A 35 13.62 -7.99 16.53
N VAL A 36 14.19 -7.11 15.71
CA VAL A 36 13.47 -6.08 14.96
C VAL A 36 13.90 -6.10 13.50
N PRO A 37 13.14 -5.50 12.57
CA PRO A 37 13.59 -5.34 11.19
C PRO A 37 14.92 -4.57 11.11
N THR A 38 15.69 -4.84 10.05
CA THR A 38 16.97 -4.19 9.78
C THR A 38 16.74 -2.92 8.96
N VAL A 39 17.45 -1.84 9.34
CA VAL A 39 17.46 -0.54 8.66
C VAL A 39 18.90 -0.11 8.32
N PRO A 40 19.11 0.83 7.39
CA PRO A 40 20.45 1.33 7.06
C PRO A 40 21.14 1.98 8.27
N ALA A 41 22.48 2.01 8.25
CA ALA A 41 23.25 2.77 9.22
C ALA A 41 22.82 4.24 9.24
N GLY A 42 22.72 4.82 10.42
CA GLY A 42 22.20 6.18 10.63
C GLY A 42 20.69 6.25 10.79
N TYR A 43 20.02 5.11 10.90
CA TYR A 43 18.59 5.00 11.21
C TYR A 43 18.34 4.01 12.34
N ARG A 44 17.28 4.25 13.09
CA ARG A 44 16.77 3.34 14.12
C ARG A 44 15.32 2.95 13.82
N ILE A 45 14.93 1.76 14.25
CA ILE A 45 13.57 1.25 14.12
C ILE A 45 13.03 0.82 15.49
N SER A 46 11.76 1.09 15.74
CA SER A 46 11.04 0.65 16.92
C SER A 46 9.60 0.24 16.55
N ALA A 47 9.06 -0.73 17.31
CA ALA A 47 7.63 -1.00 17.29
C ALA A 47 6.91 0.07 18.10
N ILE A 48 5.97 0.79 17.50
CA ILE A 48 5.18 1.83 18.18
C ILE A 48 3.76 1.36 18.52
N ALA A 49 3.32 0.25 17.95
CA ALA A 49 2.09 -0.44 18.35
C ALA A 49 2.18 -1.91 17.94
N THR A 50 1.70 -2.79 18.81
CA THR A 50 1.57 -4.24 18.60
C THR A 50 0.12 -4.67 18.82
N ASP A 51 -0.18 -5.95 18.56
CA ASP A 51 -1.51 -6.55 18.82
C ASP A 51 -2.66 -5.83 18.08
N LEU A 52 -2.40 -5.41 16.86
CA LEU A 52 -3.41 -4.84 15.99
C LEU A 52 -4.19 -5.92 15.23
N GLY A 53 -5.37 -5.57 14.71
CA GLY A 53 -6.23 -6.48 13.96
C GLY A 53 -5.97 -6.42 12.46
N ILE A 54 -4.79 -6.81 11.99
CA ILE A 54 -4.38 -6.78 10.57
C ILE A 54 -4.26 -5.33 10.06
N PRO A 55 -3.20 -4.60 10.46
CA PRO A 55 -2.97 -3.23 10.02
C PRO A 55 -2.67 -3.19 8.52
N ARG A 56 -3.21 -2.17 7.83
CA ARG A 56 -3.10 -2.00 6.38
C ARG A 56 -2.43 -0.69 6.02
N GLN A 57 -3.18 0.38 5.85
CA GLN A 57 -2.67 1.71 5.57
C GLN A 57 -2.63 2.56 6.84
N THR A 58 -1.73 3.52 6.85
CA THR A 58 -1.60 4.50 7.93
C THR A 58 -1.77 5.92 7.39
N LEU A 59 -2.20 6.83 8.25
CA LEU A 59 -2.31 8.25 7.95
C LEU A 59 -1.79 9.04 9.15
N VAL A 60 -0.82 9.90 8.94
CA VAL A 60 -0.37 10.86 9.96
C VAL A 60 -1.28 12.08 9.92
N LEU A 61 -1.88 12.38 11.06
CA LEU A 61 -2.76 13.54 11.24
C LEU A 61 -1.96 14.83 11.49
N PRO A 62 -2.54 16.01 11.31
CA PRO A 62 -1.83 17.28 11.46
C PRO A 62 -1.18 17.53 12.83
N ASN A 63 -1.70 16.90 13.89
CA ASN A 63 -1.13 16.97 15.24
C ASN A 63 -0.06 15.87 15.52
N GLY A 64 0.25 15.03 14.53
CA GLY A 64 1.21 13.94 14.66
C GLY A 64 0.63 12.60 15.13
N ASP A 65 -0.64 12.52 15.45
CA ASP A 65 -1.31 11.24 15.70
C ASP A 65 -1.26 10.38 14.45
N ILE A 66 -1.27 9.06 14.61
CA ILE A 66 -1.30 8.12 13.51
C ILE A 66 -2.61 7.34 13.53
N LEU A 67 -3.37 7.41 12.44
CA LEU A 67 -4.49 6.50 12.21
C LEU A 67 -4.01 5.26 11.47
N VAL A 68 -4.46 4.09 11.93
CA VAL A 68 -4.18 2.79 11.34
C VAL A 68 -5.48 2.16 10.89
N ALA A 69 -5.63 1.87 9.60
CA ALA A 69 -6.73 1.04 9.10
C ALA A 69 -6.44 -0.43 9.40
N GLU A 70 -7.34 -1.10 10.10
CA GLU A 70 -7.25 -2.53 10.41
C GLU A 70 -8.38 -3.26 9.66
N GLY A 71 -8.02 -4.07 8.65
CA GLY A 71 -9.02 -4.70 7.81
C GLY A 71 -8.52 -5.86 6.96
N ARG A 72 -9.42 -6.82 6.74
CA ARG A 72 -9.29 -7.88 5.73
C ARG A 72 -10.64 -8.10 5.08
N GLY A 73 -10.68 -7.99 3.77
CA GLY A 73 -11.87 -8.14 2.96
C GLY A 73 -11.73 -9.25 1.91
N GLY A 74 -12.61 -9.18 0.92
CA GLY A 74 -12.70 -10.10 -0.20
C GLY A 74 -13.82 -11.11 -0.02
N ASN A 75 -14.71 -11.18 -1.03
CA ASN A 75 -15.86 -12.07 -1.05
C ASN A 75 -15.98 -12.84 -2.37
N ALA A 76 -14.92 -12.83 -3.21
CA ALA A 76 -14.95 -13.47 -4.51
C ALA A 76 -15.16 -14.98 -4.39
N PRO A 77 -16.19 -15.56 -5.01
CA PRO A 77 -16.41 -16.99 -5.02
C PRO A 77 -15.23 -17.74 -5.65
N LYS A 78 -14.90 -18.92 -5.14
CA LYS A 78 -13.89 -19.80 -5.76
C LYS A 78 -14.46 -20.42 -7.02
N LEU A 79 -13.71 -20.33 -8.13
CA LEU A 79 -14.17 -20.80 -9.45
C LEU A 79 -13.91 -22.29 -9.67
N LYS A 80 -12.80 -22.81 -9.12
CA LYS A 80 -12.34 -24.20 -9.38
C LYS A 80 -11.89 -24.85 -8.06
N PRO A 81 -11.96 -26.19 -7.95
CA PRO A 81 -11.46 -26.90 -6.77
C PRO A 81 -9.99 -26.57 -6.44
N LYS A 82 -9.15 -26.39 -7.46
CA LYS A 82 -7.76 -25.98 -7.28
C LYS A 82 -7.61 -24.65 -6.54
N ASP A 83 -8.55 -23.70 -6.74
CA ASP A 83 -8.53 -22.36 -6.11
C ASP A 83 -8.84 -22.46 -4.62
N VAL A 84 -9.68 -23.43 -4.22
CA VAL A 84 -9.94 -23.74 -2.81
C VAL A 84 -8.70 -24.28 -2.13
N ILE A 85 -8.01 -25.23 -2.77
CA ILE A 85 -6.78 -25.83 -2.26
C ILE A 85 -5.68 -24.76 -2.15
N ALA A 86 -5.44 -24.02 -3.23
CA ALA A 86 -4.46 -22.93 -3.25
C ALA A 86 -4.76 -21.87 -2.20
N GLY A 87 -6.04 -21.51 -2.02
CA GLY A 87 -6.49 -20.58 -0.98
C GLY A 87 -6.16 -21.08 0.44
N LYS A 88 -6.39 -22.37 0.73
CA LYS A 88 -6.04 -22.97 2.03
C LYS A 88 -4.53 -23.00 2.26
N ILE A 89 -3.76 -23.25 1.23
CA ILE A 89 -2.29 -23.25 1.32
C ILE A 89 -1.78 -21.83 1.58
N LYS A 90 -2.23 -20.83 0.81
CA LYS A 90 -1.87 -19.42 0.99
C LYS A 90 -2.25 -18.89 2.38
N ALA A 91 -3.38 -19.34 2.92
CA ALA A 91 -3.84 -18.93 4.24
C ALA A 91 -2.86 -19.31 5.38
N LYS A 92 -2.04 -20.34 5.20
CA LYS A 92 -1.00 -20.73 6.17
C LYS A 92 0.11 -19.68 6.33
N GLY A 93 0.30 -18.82 5.35
CA GLY A 93 1.26 -17.71 5.40
C GLY A 93 0.69 -16.40 5.95
N ASN A 94 -0.54 -16.40 6.46
CA ASN A 94 -1.19 -15.23 7.03
C ASN A 94 -1.20 -15.29 8.56
N THR A 95 -1.37 -14.12 9.19
CA THR A 95 -1.65 -14.06 10.64
C THR A 95 -2.95 -14.81 10.97
N ALA A 96 -2.99 -15.40 12.16
CA ALA A 96 -4.18 -16.02 12.75
C ALA A 96 -5.13 -14.99 13.41
N VAL A 97 -4.68 -13.74 13.55
CA VAL A 97 -5.46 -12.66 14.17
C VAL A 97 -6.67 -12.33 13.31
N LYS A 98 -7.79 -12.03 13.96
CA LYS A 98 -9.01 -11.58 13.27
C LYS A 98 -8.87 -10.15 12.79
N SER A 99 -9.54 -9.84 11.69
CA SER A 99 -9.64 -8.47 11.17
C SER A 99 -10.25 -7.54 12.21
N GLY A 100 -9.61 -6.39 12.45
CA GLY A 100 -10.10 -5.36 13.37
C GLY A 100 -11.36 -4.68 12.85
N ASN A 101 -11.49 -4.50 11.53
CA ASN A 101 -12.56 -3.75 10.89
C ASN A 101 -12.81 -2.39 11.54
N ARG A 102 -11.72 -1.66 11.80
CA ARG A 102 -11.71 -0.42 12.59
C ARG A 102 -10.58 0.50 12.16
N LEU A 103 -10.62 1.73 12.67
CA LEU A 103 -9.47 2.61 12.74
C LEU A 103 -8.94 2.64 14.16
N THR A 104 -7.65 2.45 14.34
CA THR A 104 -6.95 2.64 15.61
C THR A 104 -6.12 3.92 15.54
N LEU A 105 -6.20 4.75 16.56
CA LEU A 105 -5.41 5.95 16.74
C LEU A 105 -4.25 5.65 17.69
N LEU A 106 -3.06 6.07 17.26
CA LEU A 106 -1.85 6.05 18.07
C LEU A 106 -1.42 7.50 18.32
N ARG A 107 -1.07 7.82 19.56
CA ARG A 107 -0.58 9.14 19.97
C ARG A 107 0.67 9.00 20.81
N ASP A 108 1.65 9.79 20.45
CA ASP A 108 2.83 10.13 21.21
C ASP A 108 2.48 11.45 21.93
N ALA A 109 2.20 11.37 23.25
CA ALA A 109 1.59 12.49 23.97
C ALA A 109 2.58 13.55 24.37
N ASP A 110 3.85 13.22 24.60
CA ASP A 110 4.90 14.13 25.02
C ASP A 110 5.97 14.38 23.92
N GLY A 111 5.86 13.66 22.79
CA GLY A 111 6.71 13.86 21.64
C GLY A 111 8.06 13.16 21.71
N ASP A 112 8.23 12.18 22.60
CA ASP A 112 9.49 11.46 22.81
C ASP A 112 9.72 10.31 21.80
N GLY A 113 8.69 10.01 20.99
CA GLY A 113 8.70 8.95 19.97
C GLY A 113 8.16 7.61 20.46
N VAL A 114 7.73 7.52 21.72
CA VAL A 114 6.92 6.43 22.27
C VAL A 114 5.46 6.80 22.10
N TYR A 115 4.62 5.82 21.78
CA TYR A 115 3.18 6.04 21.55
C TYR A 115 2.38 5.42 22.69
N GLU A 116 2.18 6.19 23.78
CA GLU A 116 1.54 5.72 25.01
C GLU A 116 0.06 5.44 24.83
N MET A 117 -0.59 6.16 23.90
CA MET A 117 -2.00 5.98 23.65
C MET A 117 -2.26 5.16 22.39
N LYS A 118 -2.94 4.04 22.58
CA LYS A 118 -3.54 3.22 21.53
C LYS A 118 -5.04 3.08 21.78
N THR A 119 -5.88 3.69 20.95
CA THR A 119 -7.33 3.68 21.14
C THR A 119 -8.09 3.45 19.85
N VAL A 120 -9.29 2.90 19.93
CA VAL A 120 -10.16 2.72 18.76
C VAL A 120 -10.79 4.07 18.41
N PHE A 121 -10.44 4.61 17.24
CA PHE A 121 -11.00 5.85 16.71
C PHE A 121 -12.40 5.64 16.15
N ALA A 122 -12.59 4.61 15.32
CA ALA A 122 -13.89 4.21 14.77
C ALA A 122 -13.91 2.69 14.58
N ASP A 123 -15.04 2.05 14.88
CA ASP A 123 -15.25 0.61 14.73
C ASP A 123 -16.36 0.26 13.73
N LYS A 124 -16.57 -1.04 13.53
CA LYS A 124 -17.64 -1.59 12.67
C LYS A 124 -17.56 -1.11 11.21
N LEU A 125 -16.34 -0.85 10.74
CA LEU A 125 -16.09 -0.57 9.34
C LEU A 125 -16.06 -1.85 8.51
N ASN A 126 -16.25 -1.74 7.19
CA ASN A 126 -16.24 -2.91 6.32
C ASN A 126 -14.89 -3.05 5.61
N ALA A 127 -13.94 -3.76 6.26
CA ALA A 127 -12.59 -3.95 5.74
C ALA A 127 -11.95 -2.63 5.25
N PRO A 128 -11.74 -1.64 6.12
CA PRO A 128 -11.13 -0.37 5.75
C PRO A 128 -9.71 -0.57 5.23
N TYR A 129 -9.34 0.23 4.23
CA TYR A 129 -8.00 0.15 3.65
C TYR A 129 -7.37 1.54 3.45
N GLY A 130 -7.83 2.31 2.45
CA GLY A 130 -7.27 3.62 2.14
C GLY A 130 -7.76 4.71 3.08
N LEU A 131 -6.86 5.62 3.42
CA LEU A 131 -7.12 6.76 4.30
C LEU A 131 -6.68 8.04 3.60
N ALA A 132 -7.47 9.11 3.71
CA ALA A 132 -7.08 10.44 3.25
C ALA A 132 -7.74 11.52 4.10
N MET A 133 -7.16 12.72 4.12
CA MET A 133 -7.70 13.87 4.81
C MET A 133 -7.77 15.08 3.90
N ILE A 134 -8.89 15.78 3.92
CA ILE A 134 -9.07 17.08 3.26
C ILE A 134 -9.61 18.07 4.30
N GLY A 135 -8.82 19.07 4.65
CA GLY A 135 -9.18 19.97 5.74
C GLY A 135 -9.47 19.19 7.03
N ASN A 136 -10.66 19.35 7.57
CA ASN A 136 -11.12 18.67 8.78
C ASN A 136 -12.03 17.46 8.49
N VAL A 137 -11.92 16.84 7.31
CA VAL A 137 -12.69 15.66 6.94
C VAL A 137 -11.76 14.49 6.70
N LEU A 138 -11.95 13.43 7.48
CA LEU A 138 -11.27 12.14 7.31
C LEU A 138 -12.09 11.26 6.37
N TYR A 139 -11.49 10.81 5.29
CA TYR A 139 -12.07 9.88 4.33
C TYR A 139 -11.46 8.49 4.52
N VAL A 140 -12.32 7.48 4.47
CA VAL A 140 -11.95 6.06 4.61
C VAL A 140 -12.55 5.27 3.47
N ALA A 141 -11.70 4.59 2.72
CA ALA A 141 -12.14 3.65 1.71
C ALA A 141 -12.30 2.25 2.32
N ASN A 142 -13.54 1.88 2.59
CA ASN A 142 -13.94 0.51 2.89
C ASN A 142 -13.90 -0.34 1.60
N GLN A 143 -14.07 -1.67 1.72
CA GLN A 143 -14.09 -2.52 0.53
C GLN A 143 -15.28 -2.27 -0.39
N ASP A 144 -16.34 -1.62 0.08
CA ASP A 144 -17.66 -1.43 -0.59
C ASP A 144 -18.11 0.02 -0.69
N ALA A 145 -17.52 0.93 0.07
CA ALA A 145 -17.92 2.34 0.07
C ALA A 145 -16.77 3.26 0.47
N LEU A 146 -16.75 4.45 -0.07
CA LEU A 146 -16.02 5.59 0.47
C LEU A 146 -16.88 6.26 1.52
N VAL A 147 -16.39 6.34 2.74
CA VAL A 147 -17.09 7.01 3.84
C VAL A 147 -16.25 8.16 4.39
N ARG A 148 -16.89 9.08 5.13
CA ARG A 148 -16.22 10.21 5.77
C ARG A 148 -16.63 10.39 7.22
N PHE A 149 -15.73 10.99 7.98
CA PHE A 149 -15.93 11.47 9.34
C PHE A 149 -15.56 12.94 9.42
N ASP A 150 -16.31 13.72 10.14
CA ASP A 150 -15.86 15.05 10.58
C ASP A 150 -14.80 14.83 11.68
N TYR A 151 -13.67 15.51 11.53
CA TYR A 151 -12.52 15.39 12.44
C TYR A 151 -12.22 16.71 13.12
N VAL A 152 -12.09 16.66 14.43
CA VAL A 152 -11.59 17.79 15.23
C VAL A 152 -10.17 17.44 15.69
N GLN A 153 -9.24 18.35 15.49
CA GLN A 153 -7.84 18.13 15.87
C GLN A 153 -7.72 17.72 17.35
N GLY A 154 -7.00 16.65 17.59
CA GLY A 154 -6.78 16.10 18.93
C GLY A 154 -7.87 15.16 19.44
N GLN A 155 -8.98 14.99 18.71
CA GLN A 155 -9.97 13.97 19.11
C GLN A 155 -9.39 12.56 18.96
N THR A 156 -9.73 11.69 19.92
CA THR A 156 -9.23 10.31 19.98
C THR A 156 -10.26 9.27 19.54
N ARG A 157 -11.48 9.71 19.26
CA ARG A 157 -12.60 8.87 18.82
C ARG A 157 -13.51 9.68 17.90
N ALA A 158 -14.06 9.04 16.89
CA ALA A 158 -15.07 9.63 16.03
C ALA A 158 -16.31 10.04 16.86
N SER A 159 -16.80 11.23 16.64
CA SER A 159 -17.95 11.80 17.38
C SER A 159 -19.29 11.29 16.87
N ALA A 160 -19.33 10.75 15.65
CA ALA A 160 -20.52 10.23 14.99
C ALA A 160 -20.19 9.03 14.10
N ALA A 161 -21.21 8.31 13.68
CA ALA A 161 -21.08 7.28 12.65
C ALA A 161 -20.60 7.88 11.32
N PRO A 162 -19.89 7.10 10.48
CA PRO A 162 -19.46 7.60 9.19
C PRO A 162 -20.63 7.91 8.25
N VAL A 163 -20.44 8.89 7.39
CA VAL A 163 -21.37 9.23 6.31
C VAL A 163 -20.83 8.66 4.99
N THR A 164 -21.66 7.92 4.26
CA THR A 164 -21.30 7.43 2.93
C THR A 164 -21.17 8.60 1.95
N VAL A 165 -20.02 8.65 1.25
CA VAL A 165 -19.75 9.62 0.18
C VAL A 165 -20.19 9.04 -1.16
N THR A 166 -19.76 7.81 -1.46
CA THR A 166 -20.14 7.06 -2.67
C THR A 166 -19.92 5.57 -2.46
N GLU A 167 -20.75 4.75 -3.12
CA GLU A 167 -20.55 3.30 -3.16
C GLU A 167 -19.37 2.94 -4.06
N LEU A 168 -18.67 1.85 -3.71
CA LEU A 168 -17.55 1.33 -4.49
C LEU A 168 -17.87 -0.08 -5.00
N PRO A 169 -17.42 -0.46 -6.21
CA PRO A 169 -17.69 -1.78 -6.78
C PRO A 169 -17.21 -2.92 -5.86
N SER A 170 -18.15 -3.75 -5.38
CA SER A 170 -17.88 -4.79 -4.37
C SER A 170 -18.71 -6.06 -4.50
N ALA A 171 -19.62 -6.16 -5.46
CA ALA A 171 -20.48 -7.35 -5.68
C ALA A 171 -19.64 -8.64 -5.85
N ILE A 172 -18.55 -8.55 -6.61
CA ILE A 172 -17.43 -9.49 -6.61
C ILE A 172 -16.20 -8.68 -6.20
N ASN A 173 -15.45 -9.15 -5.24
CA ASN A 173 -14.36 -8.37 -4.68
C ASN A 173 -13.10 -9.23 -4.52
N HIS A 174 -12.53 -9.67 -5.65
CA HIS A 174 -11.31 -10.50 -5.68
C HIS A 174 -10.12 -9.70 -5.15
N HIS A 175 -9.83 -8.54 -5.77
CA HIS A 175 -8.95 -7.53 -5.20
C HIS A 175 -9.83 -6.54 -4.44
N TRP A 176 -9.89 -6.75 -3.13
CA TRP A 176 -10.83 -6.05 -2.26
C TRP A 176 -10.32 -4.67 -1.80
N THR A 177 -9.00 -4.47 -1.84
CA THR A 177 -8.39 -3.22 -1.40
C THR A 177 -8.88 -2.04 -2.23
N LYS A 178 -9.13 -0.92 -1.54
CA LYS A 178 -9.49 0.35 -2.15
C LYS A 178 -8.45 1.37 -1.67
N SER A 179 -7.39 1.54 -2.45
CA SER A 179 -6.39 2.57 -2.15
C SER A 179 -6.98 3.96 -2.31
N LEU A 180 -6.53 4.91 -1.49
CA LEU A 180 -7.11 6.26 -1.43
C LEU A 180 -6.01 7.30 -1.27
N THR A 181 -6.13 8.41 -1.98
CA THR A 181 -5.36 9.63 -1.73
C THR A 181 -6.18 10.86 -2.11
N ALA A 182 -5.87 12.02 -1.52
CA ALA A 182 -6.49 13.29 -1.87
C ALA A 182 -5.62 14.06 -2.87
N SER A 183 -6.25 14.81 -3.79
CA SER A 183 -5.52 15.76 -4.66
C SER A 183 -4.88 16.88 -3.83
N ALA A 184 -3.81 17.46 -4.37
CA ALA A 184 -3.06 18.52 -3.67
C ALA A 184 -3.92 19.77 -3.38
N ASP A 185 -4.92 20.04 -4.19
CA ASP A 185 -5.86 21.16 -4.02
C ASP A 185 -7.06 20.84 -3.11
N GLY A 186 -7.14 19.61 -2.61
CA GLY A 186 -8.21 19.15 -1.73
C GLY A 186 -9.60 19.06 -2.38
N ARG A 187 -9.71 19.15 -3.71
CA ARG A 187 -11.01 19.09 -4.39
C ARG A 187 -11.43 17.67 -4.76
N HIS A 188 -10.47 16.79 -4.92
CA HIS A 188 -10.71 15.42 -5.40
C HIS A 188 -10.08 14.38 -4.49
N LEU A 189 -10.68 13.21 -4.53
CA LEU A 189 -10.13 11.97 -4.00
C LEU A 189 -9.87 11.02 -5.17
N TYR A 190 -8.79 10.25 -5.10
CA TYR A 190 -8.50 9.18 -6.05
C TYR A 190 -8.62 7.84 -5.35
N VAL A 191 -9.41 6.92 -5.93
CA VAL A 191 -9.62 5.56 -5.41
C VAL A 191 -9.12 4.54 -6.42
N GLY A 192 -8.17 3.72 -6.02
CA GLY A 192 -7.74 2.57 -6.80
C GLY A 192 -8.65 1.36 -6.56
N ILE A 193 -9.15 0.76 -7.64
CA ILE A 193 -10.09 -0.36 -7.61
C ILE A 193 -9.52 -1.49 -8.45
N GLY A 194 -9.06 -2.56 -7.79
CA GLY A 194 -8.45 -3.70 -8.46
C GLY A 194 -9.44 -4.59 -9.21
N SER A 195 -8.95 -5.44 -10.10
CA SER A 195 -9.75 -6.37 -10.91
C SER A 195 -10.48 -7.43 -10.06
N ASN A 196 -11.48 -8.07 -10.65
CA ASN A 196 -12.19 -9.18 -10.02
C ASN A 196 -11.58 -10.56 -10.33
N SER A 197 -10.53 -10.59 -11.13
CA SER A 197 -9.87 -11.83 -11.56
C SER A 197 -8.37 -11.60 -11.79
N ASN A 198 -7.65 -12.66 -12.08
CA ASN A 198 -6.25 -12.56 -12.52
C ASN A 198 -6.17 -12.06 -13.96
N ILE A 199 -6.93 -12.69 -14.87
CA ILE A 199 -6.95 -12.43 -16.31
C ILE A 199 -8.35 -12.62 -16.92
N THR A 200 -9.41 -12.10 -16.31
CA THR A 200 -10.79 -12.20 -16.79
C THR A 200 -11.44 -13.60 -16.70
N GLU A 201 -10.99 -14.46 -15.79
CA GLU A 201 -11.55 -15.81 -15.60
C GLU A 201 -13.05 -15.81 -15.19
N ARG A 202 -13.55 -14.64 -14.78
CA ARG A 202 -14.97 -14.41 -14.44
C ARG A 202 -15.77 -13.79 -15.59
N GLY A 203 -15.14 -13.60 -16.75
CA GLY A 203 -15.70 -12.88 -17.90
C GLY A 203 -15.55 -11.36 -17.78
N MET A 204 -15.54 -10.69 -18.94
CA MET A 204 -15.35 -9.23 -19.02
C MET A 204 -16.45 -8.43 -18.29
N ALA A 205 -17.68 -8.96 -18.23
CA ALA A 205 -18.77 -8.30 -17.51
C ALA A 205 -18.50 -8.16 -16.00
N ALA A 206 -17.71 -9.07 -15.42
CA ALA A 206 -17.31 -8.98 -14.02
C ALA A 206 -16.23 -7.89 -13.76
N GLU A 207 -15.63 -7.36 -14.81
CA GLU A 207 -14.57 -6.35 -14.74
C GLU A 207 -15.04 -4.92 -15.02
N VAL A 208 -16.36 -4.72 -15.16
CA VAL A 208 -16.95 -3.37 -15.27
C VAL A 208 -16.59 -2.58 -14.00
N ASP A 209 -16.07 -1.36 -14.16
CA ASP A 209 -15.58 -0.49 -13.09
C ASP A 209 -14.48 -1.11 -12.20
N ARG A 210 -13.72 -2.05 -12.76
CA ARG A 210 -12.59 -2.70 -12.10
C ARG A 210 -11.30 -2.43 -12.87
N ALA A 211 -10.15 -2.67 -12.22
CA ALA A 211 -8.81 -2.38 -12.76
C ALA A 211 -8.67 -0.90 -13.18
N VAL A 212 -9.16 0.00 -12.34
CA VAL A 212 -9.29 1.44 -12.61
C VAL A 212 -8.83 2.30 -11.44
N VAL A 213 -8.57 3.56 -11.72
CA VAL A 213 -8.56 4.62 -10.73
C VAL A 213 -9.76 5.52 -10.99
N TRP A 214 -10.58 5.73 -9.98
CA TRP A 214 -11.64 6.74 -10.00
C TRP A 214 -11.14 8.06 -9.42
N GLN A 215 -11.59 9.16 -10.02
CA GLN A 215 -11.55 10.50 -9.44
C GLN A 215 -12.93 10.83 -8.90
N ILE A 216 -13.00 11.19 -7.62
CA ILE A 216 -14.24 11.49 -6.90
C ILE A 216 -14.18 12.95 -6.46
N ASP A 217 -15.21 13.72 -6.75
CA ASP A 217 -15.38 15.07 -6.23
C ASP A 217 -15.67 14.99 -4.72
N ALA A 218 -14.83 15.62 -3.91
CA ALA A 218 -14.88 15.51 -2.46
C ALA A 218 -16.14 16.14 -1.84
N ALA A 219 -16.73 17.13 -2.51
CA ALA A 219 -17.90 17.84 -2.02
C ALA A 219 -19.21 17.10 -2.34
N THR A 220 -19.30 16.50 -3.53
CA THR A 220 -20.54 15.91 -4.05
C THR A 220 -20.56 14.39 -4.03
N GLY A 221 -19.40 13.73 -3.97
CA GLY A 221 -19.27 12.29 -4.12
C GLY A 221 -19.42 11.78 -5.57
N ALA A 222 -19.65 12.68 -6.54
CA ALA A 222 -19.69 12.32 -7.95
C ALA A 222 -18.32 11.81 -8.42
N HIS A 223 -18.32 10.75 -9.23
CA HIS A 223 -17.07 10.14 -9.68
C HIS A 223 -17.01 9.98 -11.20
N LYS A 224 -15.79 9.90 -11.72
CA LYS A 224 -15.48 9.49 -13.09
C LYS A 224 -14.30 8.55 -13.09
N THR A 225 -14.19 7.73 -14.13
CA THR A 225 -12.99 6.94 -14.37
C THR A 225 -11.84 7.87 -14.77
N PHE A 226 -10.76 7.86 -13.99
CA PHE A 226 -9.56 8.66 -14.24
C PHE A 226 -8.57 7.92 -15.15
N ALA A 227 -8.32 6.63 -14.88
CA ALA A 227 -7.46 5.77 -15.68
C ALA A 227 -7.92 4.33 -15.62
N THR A 228 -7.55 3.53 -16.62
CA THR A 228 -7.97 2.13 -16.78
C THR A 228 -6.78 1.20 -17.03
N GLY A 229 -6.99 -0.11 -16.89
CA GLY A 229 -5.97 -1.11 -17.20
C GLY A 229 -4.87 -1.26 -16.13
N LEU A 230 -5.07 -0.68 -14.94
CA LEU A 230 -4.21 -0.90 -13.77
C LEU A 230 -4.78 -2.09 -13.00
N ARG A 231 -4.22 -3.30 -13.20
CA ARG A 231 -4.82 -4.55 -12.69
C ARG A 231 -5.22 -4.48 -11.21
N ASN A 232 -4.34 -4.06 -10.34
CA ASN A 232 -4.62 -3.89 -8.91
C ASN A 232 -3.82 -2.73 -8.32
N PRO A 233 -4.30 -1.48 -8.41
CA PRO A 233 -3.64 -0.30 -7.86
C PRO A 233 -3.82 -0.28 -6.33
N THR A 234 -2.84 -0.81 -5.62
CA THR A 234 -2.88 -1.12 -4.19
C THR A 234 -2.52 0.04 -3.29
N ALA A 235 -1.77 1.02 -3.79
CA ALA A 235 -1.53 2.27 -3.09
C ALA A 235 -1.40 3.43 -4.09
N LEU A 236 -1.82 4.61 -3.64
CA LEU A 236 -1.80 5.86 -4.38
C LEU A 236 -1.10 6.94 -3.56
N ALA A 237 -0.34 7.80 -4.23
CA ALA A 237 0.28 8.97 -3.61
C ALA A 237 0.33 10.16 -4.57
N ILE A 238 0.27 11.37 -4.03
CA ILE A 238 0.48 12.61 -4.79
C ILE A 238 1.95 13.02 -4.67
N GLN A 239 2.59 13.23 -5.81
CA GLN A 239 3.96 13.72 -5.85
C GLN A 239 4.02 15.17 -5.36
N PRO A 240 4.83 15.46 -4.32
CA PRO A 240 5.04 16.82 -3.86
C PRO A 240 5.58 17.73 -4.98
N GLY A 241 5.14 18.98 -4.99
CA GLY A 241 5.57 20.00 -5.94
C GLY A 241 4.91 19.93 -7.34
N THR A 242 4.64 18.72 -7.86
CA THR A 242 4.00 18.55 -9.19
C THR A 242 2.50 18.30 -9.11
N GLY A 243 2.01 17.73 -8.01
CA GLY A 243 0.63 17.28 -7.85
C GLY A 243 0.29 16.04 -8.70
N ALA A 244 1.25 15.40 -9.33
CA ALA A 244 1.03 14.21 -10.13
C ALA A 244 0.59 13.02 -9.26
N LEU A 245 -0.42 12.29 -9.72
CA LEU A 245 -0.87 11.06 -9.09
C LEU A 245 0.06 9.91 -9.45
N TRP A 246 0.51 9.17 -8.46
CA TRP A 246 1.30 7.95 -8.61
C TRP A 246 0.61 6.75 -8.00
N ALA A 247 0.87 5.56 -8.54
CA ALA A 247 0.34 4.29 -8.07
C ALA A 247 1.43 3.23 -8.02
N VAL A 248 1.34 2.32 -7.05
CA VAL A 248 1.93 0.99 -7.16
C VAL A 248 0.84 -0.01 -7.53
N VAL A 249 1.16 -0.92 -8.45
CA VAL A 249 0.20 -1.84 -9.04
C VAL A 249 0.74 -3.26 -9.00
N ASN A 250 -0.08 -4.17 -8.48
CA ASN A 250 0.22 -5.60 -8.55
C ASN A 250 -0.30 -6.19 -9.86
N GLU A 251 0.62 -6.79 -10.59
CA GLU A 251 0.36 -7.37 -11.89
C GLU A 251 -0.12 -8.82 -11.85
N ARG A 252 -0.40 -9.35 -13.04
CA ARG A 252 -0.98 -10.67 -13.21
C ARG A 252 0.01 -11.80 -12.90
N ASP A 253 -0.55 -12.88 -12.40
CA ASP A 253 0.15 -14.13 -12.09
C ASP A 253 0.06 -15.16 -13.25
N GLU A 254 0.73 -16.29 -13.10
CA GLU A 254 0.59 -17.51 -13.92
C GLU A 254 1.18 -17.43 -15.34
N ILE A 255 2.20 -16.59 -15.58
CA ILE A 255 3.06 -16.61 -16.78
C ILE A 255 4.56 -16.71 -16.46
N GLY A 256 4.84 -17.28 -15.31
CA GLY A 256 6.19 -17.60 -14.85
C GLY A 256 6.63 -16.75 -13.65
N PRO A 257 7.70 -17.21 -12.96
CA PRO A 257 8.17 -16.55 -11.74
C PRO A 257 8.84 -15.18 -12.01
N ASN A 258 9.09 -14.83 -13.26
CA ASN A 258 9.80 -13.64 -13.68
C ASN A 258 8.94 -12.66 -14.47
N LEU A 259 7.62 -12.93 -14.58
CA LEU A 259 6.60 -12.09 -15.21
C LEU A 259 5.30 -12.12 -14.39
N VAL A 260 4.58 -11.03 -14.34
CA VAL A 260 4.85 -9.67 -14.82
C VAL A 260 5.45 -8.88 -13.67
N PRO A 261 6.32 -7.89 -13.90
CA PRO A 261 6.78 -7.06 -12.79
C PRO A 261 5.62 -6.24 -12.23
N ASP A 262 5.49 -6.24 -10.91
CA ASP A 262 4.74 -5.19 -10.21
C ASP A 262 5.44 -3.85 -10.48
N TYR A 263 4.70 -2.74 -10.46
CA TYR A 263 5.27 -1.49 -10.92
C TYR A 263 4.82 -0.26 -10.13
N LEU A 264 5.65 0.78 -10.23
CA LEU A 264 5.38 2.15 -9.82
C LEU A 264 5.15 2.98 -11.08
N THR A 265 4.07 3.78 -11.14
CA THR A 265 3.78 4.61 -12.31
C THR A 265 3.05 5.90 -11.94
N SER A 266 3.33 6.96 -12.71
CA SER A 266 2.48 8.15 -12.75
C SER A 266 1.17 7.80 -13.45
N VAL A 267 0.03 8.14 -12.82
CA VAL A 267 -1.30 7.84 -13.37
C VAL A 267 -1.81 9.05 -14.15
N LYS A 268 -2.01 8.87 -15.45
CA LYS A 268 -2.43 9.94 -16.38
C LYS A 268 -3.93 9.82 -16.65
N GLU A 269 -4.62 10.95 -16.64
CA GLU A 269 -6.04 11.01 -16.98
C GLU A 269 -6.33 10.47 -18.38
N GLY A 270 -7.33 9.61 -18.51
CA GLY A 270 -7.73 8.96 -19.76
C GLY A 270 -6.81 7.84 -20.24
N ALA A 271 -5.69 7.56 -19.55
CA ALA A 271 -4.75 6.54 -19.98
C ALA A 271 -5.26 5.11 -19.71
N PHE A 272 -4.73 4.19 -20.56
CA PHE A 272 -4.91 2.76 -20.41
C PHE A 272 -3.55 2.06 -20.19
N TYR A 273 -3.42 1.25 -19.14
CA TYR A 273 -2.16 0.62 -18.72
C TYR A 273 -2.03 -0.85 -19.13
N GLY A 274 -2.94 -1.37 -19.94
CA GLY A 274 -2.81 -2.66 -20.63
C GLY A 274 -3.74 -3.76 -20.13
N TRP A 275 -3.92 -3.94 -18.82
CA TRP A 275 -4.76 -5.02 -18.31
C TRP A 275 -6.23 -4.88 -18.78
N PRO A 276 -6.91 -5.94 -19.26
CA PRO A 276 -6.44 -7.33 -19.27
C PRO A 276 -5.71 -7.74 -20.56
N TYR A 277 -5.73 -6.95 -21.62
CA TYR A 277 -5.32 -7.34 -22.96
C TYR A 277 -3.81 -7.41 -23.18
N SER A 278 -3.06 -6.62 -22.40
CA SER A 278 -1.61 -6.57 -22.45
C SER A 278 -1.03 -6.27 -21.06
N TYR A 279 0.26 -6.45 -20.92
CA TYR A 279 1.05 -6.12 -19.73
C TYR A 279 2.30 -5.33 -20.13
N TRP A 280 2.82 -4.52 -19.21
CA TRP A 280 3.97 -3.64 -19.43
C TRP A 280 3.89 -2.93 -20.79
N GLY A 281 2.82 -2.17 -20.98
CA GLY A 281 2.48 -1.53 -22.24
C GLY A 281 1.86 -2.49 -23.25
N LYS A 282 2.54 -2.76 -24.37
CA LYS A 282 1.97 -3.46 -25.54
C LYS A 282 2.31 -4.95 -25.63
N ASN A 283 2.84 -5.58 -24.58
CA ASN A 283 3.07 -7.03 -24.56
C ASN A 283 1.72 -7.74 -24.45
N VAL A 284 1.26 -8.38 -25.51
CA VAL A 284 -0.06 -9.00 -25.60
C VAL A 284 -0.18 -10.15 -24.60
N ASP A 285 -1.25 -10.20 -23.80
CA ASP A 285 -1.62 -11.39 -23.05
C ASP A 285 -2.51 -12.30 -23.91
N GLU A 286 -1.90 -13.28 -24.53
CA GLU A 286 -2.56 -14.24 -25.42
C GLU A 286 -3.67 -15.07 -24.76
N ARG A 287 -3.76 -15.07 -23.42
CA ARG A 287 -4.78 -15.84 -22.69
C ARG A 287 -6.11 -15.10 -22.60
N VAL A 288 -6.12 -13.81 -22.87
CA VAL A 288 -7.33 -12.98 -22.82
C VAL A 288 -8.05 -13.05 -24.17
N MET A 289 -9.28 -13.53 -24.18
CA MET A 289 -10.09 -13.64 -25.40
C MET A 289 -11.53 -13.13 -25.16
N PRO A 290 -12.10 -12.41 -26.12
CA PRO A 290 -11.47 -11.93 -27.36
C PRO A 290 -10.44 -10.86 -27.09
N GLN A 291 -9.43 -10.76 -27.97
CA GLN A 291 -8.45 -9.68 -27.93
C GLN A 291 -9.03 -8.37 -28.43
N ASP A 292 -8.46 -7.25 -27.96
CA ASP A 292 -8.75 -5.90 -28.46
C ASP A 292 -7.45 -5.21 -28.93
N PRO A 293 -7.07 -5.35 -30.22
CA PRO A 293 -5.85 -4.75 -30.74
C PRO A 293 -5.81 -3.23 -30.62
N ALA A 294 -6.97 -2.55 -30.64
CA ALA A 294 -7.03 -1.10 -30.50
C ALA A 294 -6.68 -0.69 -29.07
N LYS A 295 -7.18 -1.42 -28.08
CA LYS A 295 -6.78 -1.23 -26.68
C LYS A 295 -5.30 -1.50 -26.46
N VAL A 296 -4.76 -2.60 -27.00
CA VAL A 296 -3.33 -2.90 -26.91
C VAL A 296 -2.50 -1.78 -27.55
N ALA A 297 -2.91 -1.27 -28.72
CA ALA A 297 -2.20 -0.17 -29.39
C ALA A 297 -2.20 1.12 -28.54
N SER A 298 -3.24 1.37 -27.76
CA SER A 298 -3.38 2.54 -26.88
C SER A 298 -2.67 2.38 -25.51
N ALA A 299 -2.25 1.16 -25.14
CA ALA A 299 -1.64 0.91 -23.85
C ALA A 299 -0.30 1.63 -23.70
N ILE A 300 -0.12 2.29 -22.56
CA ILE A 300 1.13 2.93 -22.19
C ILE A 300 1.91 2.05 -21.21
N ALA A 301 3.24 2.08 -21.31
CA ALA A 301 4.09 1.38 -20.36
C ALA A 301 4.13 2.12 -19.01
N PRO A 302 4.23 1.39 -17.88
CA PRO A 302 4.52 1.99 -16.58
C PRO A 302 5.89 2.66 -16.53
N ASP A 303 6.10 3.54 -15.54
CA ASP A 303 7.34 4.30 -15.41
C ASP A 303 8.50 3.46 -14.83
N TYR A 304 8.22 2.50 -13.92
CA TYR A 304 9.27 1.79 -13.19
C TYR A 304 8.82 0.40 -12.70
N ALA A 305 9.59 -0.63 -13.07
CA ALA A 305 9.40 -2.00 -12.60
C ALA A 305 10.00 -2.19 -11.19
N LEU A 306 9.22 -2.78 -10.30
CA LEU A 306 9.61 -3.12 -8.93
C LEU A 306 10.10 -4.57 -8.80
N GLY A 307 10.05 -5.34 -9.89
CA GLY A 307 10.29 -6.77 -9.91
C GLY A 307 9.01 -7.60 -9.85
N SER A 308 9.10 -8.84 -10.36
CA SER A 308 7.92 -9.70 -10.48
C SER A 308 7.50 -10.27 -9.13
N HIS A 309 6.20 -10.15 -8.83
CA HIS A 309 5.56 -10.76 -7.66
C HIS A 309 6.01 -10.23 -6.30
N VAL A 310 6.58 -9.03 -6.23
CA VAL A 310 6.98 -8.42 -4.94
C VAL A 310 5.78 -8.05 -4.07
N ALA A 311 4.59 -7.96 -4.67
CA ALA A 311 3.34 -7.56 -4.05
C ALA A 311 3.44 -6.17 -3.38
N ALA A 312 3.70 -5.14 -4.19
CA ALA A 312 3.75 -3.76 -3.73
C ALA A 312 2.38 -3.31 -3.19
N LEU A 313 2.29 -2.96 -1.90
CA LEU A 313 1.03 -2.61 -1.22
C LEU A 313 1.02 -1.22 -0.57
N GLY A 314 2.14 -0.53 -0.53
CA GLY A 314 2.28 0.81 0.04
C GLY A 314 3.18 1.68 -0.80
N VAL A 315 2.90 2.98 -0.88
CA VAL A 315 3.76 3.98 -1.49
C VAL A 315 3.66 5.32 -0.76
N SER A 316 4.78 5.94 -0.49
CA SER A 316 4.84 7.29 0.10
C SER A 316 6.04 8.05 -0.43
N PHE A 317 5.81 9.28 -0.87
CA PHE A 317 6.90 10.17 -1.23
C PHE A 317 7.72 10.53 0.00
N SER A 318 9.02 10.60 -0.18
CA SER A 318 9.97 11.03 0.83
C SER A 318 10.12 12.55 0.86
N GLY A 319 10.94 13.03 1.78
CA GLY A 319 11.28 14.44 1.92
C GLY A 319 12.61 14.66 2.64
N PRO A 320 13.09 15.92 2.70
CA PRO A 320 14.40 16.26 3.28
C PRO A 320 14.62 15.75 4.70
N ALA A 321 13.57 15.63 5.49
CA ALA A 321 13.65 15.15 6.87
C ALA A 321 14.08 13.66 6.99
N MET A 322 13.99 12.89 5.89
CA MET A 322 14.52 11.53 5.81
C MET A 322 16.04 11.46 5.56
N GLY A 323 16.74 12.60 5.57
CA GLY A 323 18.17 12.68 5.28
C GLY A 323 18.51 12.71 3.80
N ALA A 324 19.66 13.27 3.45
CA ALA A 324 20.05 13.60 2.06
C ALA A 324 19.97 12.40 1.09
N LYS A 325 20.33 11.20 1.55
CA LYS A 325 20.34 9.98 0.71
C LYS A 325 18.92 9.54 0.30
N PHE A 326 17.93 9.81 1.13
CA PHE A 326 16.55 9.35 0.96
C PHE A 326 15.55 10.51 0.85
N ALA A 327 16.03 11.72 0.52
CA ALA A 327 15.20 12.93 0.45
C ALA A 327 14.30 13.00 -0.78
N ASP A 328 14.76 12.50 -1.93
CA ASP A 328 14.04 12.59 -3.21
C ASP A 328 13.77 11.19 -3.77
N GLY A 329 12.54 10.76 -3.67
CA GLY A 329 12.07 9.45 -4.10
C GLY A 329 10.83 8.97 -3.36
N VAL A 330 10.58 7.68 -3.45
CA VAL A 330 9.43 7.04 -2.81
C VAL A 330 9.85 5.80 -2.03
N PHE A 331 9.22 5.59 -0.89
CA PHE A 331 9.24 4.30 -0.20
C PHE A 331 8.11 3.42 -0.71
N VAL A 332 8.41 2.15 -0.96
CA VAL A 332 7.44 1.14 -1.40
C VAL A 332 7.46 -0.04 -0.45
N GLY A 333 6.30 -0.39 0.10
CA GLY A 333 6.11 -1.59 0.91
C GLY A 333 5.88 -2.81 0.03
N GLU A 334 6.80 -3.76 0.03
CA GLU A 334 6.74 -5.01 -0.72
C GLU A 334 6.33 -6.15 0.22
N HIS A 335 5.08 -6.58 0.12
CA HIS A 335 4.46 -7.57 1.01
C HIS A 335 5.07 -8.98 0.87
N GLY A 336 5.64 -9.27 -0.30
CA GLY A 336 6.34 -10.51 -0.60
C GLY A 336 5.53 -11.54 -1.37
N SER A 337 6.26 -12.31 -2.18
CA SER A 337 5.73 -13.29 -3.13
C SER A 337 5.18 -14.54 -2.45
N TRP A 338 4.24 -15.20 -3.12
CA TRP A 338 3.74 -16.54 -2.78
C TRP A 338 4.03 -17.57 -3.90
N ASN A 339 4.35 -17.09 -5.09
CA ASN A 339 4.46 -17.85 -6.34
C ASN A 339 5.86 -17.73 -6.97
N ARG A 340 6.88 -17.65 -6.14
CA ARG A 340 8.27 -17.53 -6.55
C ARG A 340 9.21 -18.29 -5.62
N ASN A 341 10.25 -18.90 -6.18
CA ASN A 341 11.32 -19.55 -5.46
C ASN A 341 12.69 -19.14 -6.06
N PRO A 342 13.62 -18.52 -5.29
CA PRO A 342 13.42 -18.05 -3.91
C PRO A 342 12.36 -16.95 -3.81
N PRO A 343 11.75 -16.75 -2.62
CA PRO A 343 10.80 -15.67 -2.39
C PRO A 343 11.46 -14.30 -2.56
N VAL A 344 10.65 -13.31 -2.96
CA VAL A 344 11.09 -11.92 -3.18
C VAL A 344 10.11 -10.95 -2.50
N GLY A 345 10.52 -9.69 -2.36
CA GLY A 345 9.80 -8.70 -1.56
C GLY A 345 10.09 -8.91 -0.07
N TYR A 346 9.09 -8.85 0.80
CA TYR A 346 9.23 -8.92 2.26
C TYR A 346 10.14 -7.83 2.82
N LYS A 347 10.01 -6.61 2.30
CA LYS A 347 10.86 -5.47 2.65
C LYS A 347 10.19 -4.15 2.29
N VAL A 348 10.77 -3.07 2.72
CA VAL A 348 10.49 -1.74 2.19
C VAL A 348 11.68 -1.31 1.36
N VAL A 349 11.43 -0.91 0.13
CA VAL A 349 12.46 -0.36 -0.76
C VAL A 349 12.27 1.14 -0.91
N PHE A 350 13.37 1.84 -1.15
CA PHE A 350 13.38 3.23 -1.60
C PHE A 350 13.73 3.26 -3.08
N VAL A 351 12.86 3.86 -3.88
CA VAL A 351 13.11 4.14 -5.30
C VAL A 351 13.53 5.60 -5.41
N PRO A 352 14.81 5.89 -5.74
CA PRO A 352 15.27 7.26 -5.91
C PRO A 352 14.56 7.95 -7.08
N PHE A 353 14.36 9.27 -6.96
CA PHE A 353 13.90 10.11 -8.05
C PHE A 353 15.00 11.07 -8.50
N ARG A 354 14.93 11.48 -9.75
CA ARG A 354 15.71 12.57 -10.34
C ARG A 354 14.83 13.28 -11.35
N ASP A 355 14.80 14.59 -11.29
CA ASP A 355 13.95 15.42 -12.17
C ASP A 355 12.47 14.98 -12.14
N GLY A 356 11.98 14.61 -10.96
CA GLY A 356 10.60 14.19 -10.74
C GLY A 356 10.23 12.81 -11.27
N ARG A 357 11.21 11.96 -11.64
CA ARG A 357 11.01 10.60 -12.17
C ARG A 357 11.85 9.55 -11.44
N PRO A 358 11.40 8.31 -11.37
CA PRO A 358 12.19 7.21 -10.82
C PRO A 358 13.51 7.06 -11.55
N ALA A 359 14.61 6.89 -10.81
CA ALA A 359 15.96 6.80 -11.35
C ALA A 359 16.82 5.82 -10.55
N GLY A 360 17.61 5.00 -11.25
CA GLY A 360 18.50 4.03 -10.62
C GLY A 360 17.80 2.77 -10.13
N GLU A 361 18.51 1.99 -9.32
CA GLU A 361 18.01 0.75 -8.71
C GLU A 361 17.29 1.03 -7.38
N PRO A 362 16.30 0.19 -6.99
CA PRO A 362 15.66 0.30 -5.69
C PRO A 362 16.68 -0.05 -4.59
N ILE A 363 16.62 0.66 -3.48
CA ILE A 363 17.50 0.50 -2.32
C ILE A 363 16.70 -0.15 -1.20
N ASP A 364 17.18 -1.27 -0.65
CA ASP A 364 16.56 -1.88 0.53
C ASP A 364 16.66 -0.93 1.72
N PHE A 365 15.50 -0.56 2.29
CA PHE A 365 15.44 0.39 3.40
C PHE A 365 15.00 -0.27 4.71
N VAL A 366 13.97 -1.11 4.70
CA VAL A 366 13.63 -1.96 5.85
C VAL A 366 13.58 -3.40 5.39
N SER A 367 14.35 -4.27 6.02
CA SER A 367 14.52 -5.68 5.63
C SER A 367 14.49 -6.62 6.83
N GLY A 368 14.72 -7.91 6.60
CA GLY A 368 14.71 -8.93 7.66
C GLY A 368 13.32 -9.51 7.97
N PHE A 369 12.27 -9.10 7.27
CA PHE A 369 10.94 -9.68 7.44
C PHE A 369 10.87 -11.15 7.02
N HIS A 370 11.64 -11.53 6.02
CA HIS A 370 11.89 -12.93 5.65
C HIS A 370 13.36 -13.23 5.89
N GLY A 371 13.63 -14.22 6.74
CA GLY A 371 14.98 -14.57 7.15
C GLY A 371 15.64 -15.63 6.25
N GLU A 372 16.96 -15.76 6.33
CA GLU A 372 17.74 -16.82 5.67
C GLU A 372 17.36 -18.22 6.16
N ASP A 373 16.77 -18.31 7.35
CA ASP A 373 16.17 -19.53 7.92
C ASP A 373 14.88 -19.98 7.19
N GLY A 374 14.43 -19.21 6.20
CA GLY A 374 13.19 -19.46 5.45
C GLY A 374 11.93 -19.16 6.25
N LEU A 375 12.03 -18.52 7.42
CA LEU A 375 10.91 -18.10 8.24
C LEU A 375 10.55 -16.63 7.95
N THR A 376 9.28 -16.31 8.13
CA THR A 376 8.75 -14.96 7.87
C THR A 376 8.23 -14.34 9.15
N ARG A 377 8.88 -13.27 9.58
CA ARG A 377 8.58 -12.56 10.84
C ARG A 377 7.55 -11.47 10.65
N GLY A 378 7.45 -10.92 9.44
CA GLY A 378 6.52 -9.85 9.12
C GLY A 378 6.30 -9.72 7.61
N ARG A 379 5.31 -8.89 7.22
CA ARG A 379 4.99 -8.57 5.84
C ARG A 379 4.57 -7.10 5.71
N PRO A 380 5.43 -6.22 5.15
CA PRO A 380 5.11 -4.81 5.00
C PRO A 380 3.90 -4.59 4.09
N VAL A 381 3.04 -3.65 4.45
CA VAL A 381 1.87 -3.22 3.68
C VAL A 381 1.96 -1.72 3.42
N GLY A 382 1.24 -0.92 4.19
CA GLY A 382 1.25 0.53 4.10
C GLY A 382 2.57 1.11 4.57
N VAL A 383 3.04 2.11 3.86
CA VAL A 383 4.17 2.95 4.26
C VAL A 383 3.74 4.40 4.20
N THR A 384 4.10 5.19 5.21
CA THR A 384 3.74 6.61 5.29
C THR A 384 4.91 7.40 5.86
N VAL A 385 5.37 8.40 5.12
CA VAL A 385 6.38 9.33 5.62
C VAL A 385 5.68 10.39 6.48
N ASP A 386 6.09 10.46 7.74
CA ASP A 386 5.72 11.54 8.65
C ASP A 386 6.49 12.81 8.25
N PRO A 387 5.85 13.98 8.13
CA PRO A 387 6.53 15.24 7.82
C PRO A 387 7.72 15.56 8.76
N ARG A 388 7.75 14.98 9.96
CA ARG A 388 8.85 15.12 10.93
C ARG A 388 10.05 14.22 10.63
N GLY A 389 10.02 13.40 9.56
CA GLY A 389 11.12 12.56 9.12
C GLY A 389 11.13 11.15 9.69
N ALA A 390 9.97 10.59 9.97
CA ALA A 390 9.82 9.17 10.28
C ALA A 390 9.15 8.42 9.13
N LEU A 391 9.56 7.19 8.87
CA LEU A 391 8.80 6.25 8.05
C LEU A 391 7.99 5.34 8.96
N ILE A 392 6.68 5.32 8.77
CA ILE A 392 5.74 4.44 9.45
C ILE A 392 5.46 3.26 8.53
N VAL A 393 5.60 2.04 9.03
CA VAL A 393 5.40 0.80 8.25
C VAL A 393 4.38 -0.08 8.95
N ALA A 394 3.30 -0.41 8.27
CA ALA A 394 2.33 -1.38 8.74
C ALA A 394 2.77 -2.81 8.36
N ASP A 395 2.74 -3.71 9.32
CA ASP A 395 3.10 -5.13 9.19
C ASP A 395 1.89 -5.99 9.53
N ASP A 396 1.23 -6.56 8.52
CA ASP A 396 -0.02 -7.30 8.70
C ASP A 396 0.17 -8.76 9.15
N LEU A 397 1.39 -9.27 9.09
CA LEU A 397 1.70 -10.60 9.64
C LEU A 397 2.05 -10.52 11.12
N ALA A 398 2.93 -9.59 11.52
CA ALA A 398 3.27 -9.36 12.92
C ALA A 398 2.22 -8.54 13.68
N ASN A 399 1.23 -7.95 12.98
CA ASN A 399 0.19 -7.09 13.57
C ASN A 399 0.77 -5.88 14.32
N THR A 400 1.81 -5.30 13.73
CA THR A 400 2.68 -4.27 14.33
C THR A 400 2.76 -3.05 13.43
N ILE A 401 2.90 -1.89 14.03
CA ILE A 401 3.36 -0.67 13.35
C ILE A 401 4.80 -0.40 13.76
N TRP A 402 5.66 -0.33 12.77
CA TRP A 402 7.07 0.02 12.90
C TRP A 402 7.27 1.51 12.58
N ARG A 403 8.19 2.15 13.30
CA ARG A 403 8.63 3.53 13.05
C ARG A 403 10.13 3.56 12.84
N VAL A 404 10.56 4.09 11.71
CA VAL A 404 11.99 4.28 11.35
C VAL A 404 12.30 5.76 11.36
N THR A 405 13.36 6.16 12.06
CA THR A 405 13.82 7.56 12.13
C THR A 405 15.30 7.66 11.89
N PRO A 406 15.80 8.76 11.27
CA PRO A 406 17.22 9.07 11.30
C PRO A 406 17.74 9.25 12.74
N ASP A 407 18.97 8.81 13.01
CA ASP A 407 19.60 8.96 14.33
C ASP A 407 19.84 10.42 14.73
N THR A 408 19.89 11.32 13.74
CA THR A 408 20.12 12.76 13.92
C THR A 408 18.87 13.54 14.31
N VAL A 409 17.68 12.92 14.27
CA VAL A 409 16.48 13.53 14.83
C VAL A 409 16.61 13.44 16.35
N ALA A 410 17.10 14.52 16.97
CA ALA A 410 17.07 14.64 18.43
C ALA A 410 15.64 14.42 18.92
N ALA A 411 15.48 13.69 20.02
CA ALA A 411 14.21 13.69 20.73
C ALA A 411 13.80 15.16 20.95
N PRO A 412 12.53 15.53 20.75
CA PRO A 412 12.06 16.88 21.05
C PRO A 412 12.48 17.22 22.47
N ALA A 413 13.05 18.42 22.67
CA ALA A 413 13.42 18.88 23.99
C ALA A 413 12.18 18.81 24.90
N ALA A 414 12.31 18.19 26.05
CA ALA A 414 11.25 18.17 27.05
C ALA A 414 10.73 19.60 27.26
N PRO A 415 9.41 19.82 27.38
CA PRO A 415 8.86 21.15 27.61
C PRO A 415 9.54 21.77 28.84
N ALA A 416 10.06 22.98 28.67
CA ALA A 416 10.71 23.70 29.75
C ALA A 416 9.74 23.74 30.95
N ALA A 417 10.20 23.29 32.11
CA ALA A 417 9.41 23.35 33.33
C ALA A 417 8.86 24.75 33.53
N SER A 418 7.54 24.86 33.73
CA SER A 418 6.90 26.13 34.02
C SER A 418 7.59 26.80 35.21
N PRO A 419 7.88 28.11 35.15
CA PRO A 419 8.47 28.78 36.28
C PRO A 419 7.54 28.68 37.49
N PRO A 420 8.07 28.54 38.71
CA PRO A 420 7.25 28.45 39.92
C PRO A 420 6.39 29.72 40.05
N ALA A 421 5.15 29.56 40.45
CA ALA A 421 4.22 30.66 40.70
C ALA A 421 4.83 31.65 41.70
N PRO A 422 4.67 32.96 41.50
CA PRO A 422 5.17 33.96 42.43
C PRO A 422 4.52 33.76 43.81
N VAL A 423 5.36 33.61 44.81
CA VAL A 423 4.93 33.61 46.21
C VAL A 423 4.53 35.07 46.54
N THR A 424 3.23 35.30 46.70
CA THR A 424 2.73 36.60 47.19
C THR A 424 2.98 36.68 48.71
N PRO A 425 3.42 37.84 49.19
CA PRO A 425 3.72 38.06 50.60
C PRO A 425 2.49 38.08 51.53
#